data_27c93a5c32eb896557aaa58b6467e464
#
_entry.id   27c93a5c32eb896557aaa58b6467e464
#
_cell.length_a   1.000
_cell.length_b   1.000
_cell.length_c   1.000
_cell.angle_alpha   90.00
_cell.angle_beta   90.00
_cell.angle_gamma   90.00
#
_symmetry.space_group_name_H-M   'P 1'
#
loop_
_entity.id
_entity.type
_entity.pdbx_description
1 polymer ?
#
loop_
_entity_poly.entity_id
_entity_poly.type
_entity_poly.pdbx_seq_one_letter_code
_entity_poly.pdbx_strand_id
1 'polypeptide(L)'
;LPDKESAEYCCSDLYSFVDGDNVFFLPESGKNIERSNYKSSLAVQRTSALSRILSGEENLTIIVTYSSALSENIPSGNTISSDRMIIKRGDEISHDSLSEKLYEKGFEKVDFVSEPGQYAIRGSIIDIFSFSNNYPYRISLWGDEIEKINTFDCNTQLSKDDVSEVEIISEVLSSPEEEGDCLLSMLDRNTVLWLDSSDIYSQEQWFKNWSESFVRVFLDIPPSFDKGELSVKFQISPQPKFNKNFELLTEDIRSRIENSYKVLIYSEKESQLDRIKSILSQNGGIIPDFVKGKTIHNGFIDNECKV
;
A
#
# COMPACT_ATOMS: atom_id res chain seq x y z
N LEU A 1 11.33 4.32 -5.00
CA LEU A 1 11.07 4.21 -6.44
C LEU A 1 11.13 5.59 -7.09
N PRO A 2 11.40 5.72 -8.41
CA PRO A 2 11.63 7.02 -9.04
C PRO A 2 10.35 7.88 -9.08
N ASP A 3 9.21 7.28 -9.36
CA ASP A 3 7.95 7.98 -9.56
C ASP A 3 6.75 7.20 -8.97
N LYS A 4 5.60 7.87 -8.95
CA LYS A 4 4.36 7.35 -8.39
C LYS A 4 3.86 6.10 -9.12
N GLU A 5 3.91 6.10 -10.45
CA GLU A 5 3.40 5.00 -11.27
C GLU A 5 4.19 3.72 -10.99
N SER A 6 5.51 3.81 -10.99
CA SER A 6 6.41 2.70 -10.63
C SER A 6 6.15 2.18 -9.21
N ALA A 7 5.87 3.09 -8.27
CA ALA A 7 5.57 2.73 -6.89
C ALA A 7 4.20 2.03 -6.75
N GLU A 8 3.17 2.50 -7.44
CA GLU A 8 1.85 1.87 -7.47
C GLU A 8 1.92 0.45 -8.06
N TYR A 9 2.66 0.25 -9.15
CA TYR A 9 2.87 -1.09 -9.73
C TYR A 9 3.63 -2.01 -8.79
N CYS A 10 4.73 -1.54 -8.20
CA CYS A 10 5.50 -2.32 -7.23
C CYS A 10 4.63 -2.73 -6.03
N CYS A 11 3.82 -1.82 -5.51
CA CYS A 11 2.89 -2.09 -4.41
C CYS A 11 1.86 -3.15 -4.81
N SER A 12 1.28 -3.05 -6.00
CA SER A 12 0.33 -4.02 -6.55
C SER A 12 0.96 -5.42 -6.70
N ASP A 13 2.20 -5.48 -7.20
CA ASP A 13 2.91 -6.74 -7.35
C ASP A 13 3.21 -7.36 -5.97
N LEU A 14 3.63 -6.56 -4.99
CA LEU A 14 3.88 -7.01 -3.63
C LEU A 14 2.61 -7.58 -2.97
N TYR A 15 1.45 -6.96 -3.14
CA TYR A 15 0.17 -7.50 -2.65
C TYR A 15 -0.15 -8.89 -3.22
N SER A 16 0.37 -9.22 -4.40
CA SER A 16 0.17 -10.55 -4.99
C SER A 16 1.05 -11.64 -4.37
N PHE A 17 2.16 -11.30 -3.73
CA PHE A 17 3.17 -12.27 -3.26
C PHE A 17 3.43 -12.25 -1.76
N VAL A 18 3.14 -11.14 -1.10
CA VAL A 18 3.29 -10.97 0.34
C VAL A 18 1.91 -10.83 0.96
N ASP A 19 1.78 -11.11 2.24
CA ASP A 19 0.56 -10.81 2.98
C ASP A 19 0.26 -9.32 2.90
N GLY A 20 -0.89 -8.98 2.33
CA GLY A 20 -1.29 -7.60 2.05
C GLY A 20 -1.36 -6.71 3.29
N ASP A 21 -1.58 -7.30 4.47
CA ASP A 21 -1.62 -6.57 5.74
C ASP A 21 -0.23 -6.01 6.14
N ASN A 22 0.83 -6.48 5.49
CA ASN A 22 2.21 -6.03 5.73
C ASN A 22 2.72 -5.01 4.71
N VAL A 23 1.97 -4.70 3.66
CA VAL A 23 2.39 -3.80 2.56
C VAL A 23 1.60 -2.50 2.64
N PHE A 24 2.30 -1.38 2.72
CA PHE A 24 1.71 -0.05 2.83
C PHE A 24 2.26 0.86 1.73
N PHE A 25 1.38 1.59 1.08
CA PHE A 25 1.74 2.62 0.12
C PHE A 25 1.78 3.99 0.81
N LEU A 26 2.89 4.71 0.68
CA LEU A 26 3.04 6.06 1.20
C LEU A 26 3.06 7.07 0.03
N PRO A 27 1.92 7.66 -0.33
CA PRO A 27 1.85 8.71 -1.36
C PRO A 27 2.18 10.09 -0.80
N GLU A 28 2.29 11.08 -1.69
CA GLU A 28 2.28 12.51 -1.35
C GLU A 28 0.99 12.92 -0.62
N SER A 29 1.07 14.01 0.15
CA SER A 29 -0.06 14.54 0.93
C SER A 29 -1.25 15.05 0.09
N GLY A 30 -1.09 15.20 -1.21
CA GLY A 30 -2.16 15.64 -2.12
C GLY A 30 -2.65 17.08 -1.86
N LYS A 31 -1.84 17.95 -1.27
CA LYS A 31 -2.19 19.35 -0.97
C LYS A 31 -2.79 20.12 -2.15
N ASN A 32 -2.37 19.79 -3.37
CA ASN A 32 -2.75 20.49 -4.60
C ASN A 32 -3.89 19.80 -5.38
N ILE A 33 -4.46 18.74 -4.83
CA ILE A 33 -5.54 17.98 -5.49
C ILE A 33 -6.87 18.50 -4.93
N GLU A 34 -7.81 18.90 -5.80
CA GLU A 34 -9.17 19.24 -5.38
C GLU A 34 -9.83 18.03 -4.69
N ARG A 35 -10.70 18.29 -3.69
CA ARG A 35 -11.42 17.23 -2.96
C ARG A 35 -12.14 16.30 -3.93
N SER A 36 -11.69 15.06 -3.97
CA SER A 36 -12.24 13.97 -4.77
C SER A 36 -12.07 12.67 -3.99
N ASN A 37 -12.83 11.64 -4.31
CA ASN A 37 -12.67 10.31 -3.72
C ASN A 37 -11.23 9.78 -3.83
N TYR A 38 -10.51 10.21 -4.85
CA TYR A 38 -9.10 9.88 -5.05
C TYR A 38 -8.19 10.52 -3.99
N LYS A 39 -8.43 11.79 -3.63
CA LYS A 39 -7.69 12.45 -2.55
C LYS A 39 -7.91 11.75 -1.23
N SER A 40 -9.15 11.38 -0.92
CA SER A 40 -9.49 10.66 0.31
C SER A 40 -8.80 9.30 0.39
N SER A 41 -8.70 8.57 -0.73
CA SER A 41 -7.96 7.30 -0.79
C SER A 41 -6.46 7.48 -0.52
N LEU A 42 -5.83 8.50 -1.11
CA LEU A 42 -4.40 8.81 -0.86
C LEU A 42 -4.15 9.19 0.61
N ALA A 43 -5.06 9.96 1.21
CA ALA A 43 -4.96 10.37 2.61
C ALA A 43 -5.03 9.16 3.55
N VAL A 44 -5.93 8.19 3.28
CA VAL A 44 -6.00 6.94 4.03
C VAL A 44 -4.71 6.13 3.89
N GLN A 45 -4.22 5.93 2.68
CA GLN A 45 -2.98 5.18 2.44
C GLN A 45 -1.80 5.82 3.16
N ARG A 46 -1.66 7.15 3.06
CA ARG A 46 -0.61 7.91 3.73
C ARG A 46 -0.69 7.77 5.24
N THR A 47 -1.87 8.01 5.83
CA THR A 47 -2.08 7.93 7.27
C THR A 47 -1.84 6.53 7.80
N SER A 48 -2.32 5.50 7.10
CA SER A 48 -2.10 4.09 7.46
C SER A 48 -0.60 3.73 7.45
N ALA A 49 0.14 4.16 6.41
CA ALA A 49 1.58 3.91 6.33
C ALA A 49 2.36 4.58 7.48
N LEU A 50 2.04 5.85 7.79
CA LEU A 50 2.70 6.59 8.88
C LEU A 50 2.34 6.02 10.26
N SER A 51 1.07 5.67 10.48
CA SER A 51 0.66 4.98 11.70
C SER A 51 1.39 3.67 11.90
N ARG A 52 1.57 2.90 10.83
CA ARG A 52 2.29 1.63 10.89
C ARG A 52 3.76 1.82 11.26
N ILE A 53 4.43 2.79 10.69
CA ILE A 53 5.82 3.14 11.04
C ILE A 53 5.93 3.48 12.54
N LEU A 54 4.98 4.25 13.06
CA LEU A 54 4.99 4.73 14.45
C LEU A 54 4.48 3.70 15.46
N SER A 55 3.79 2.64 15.04
CA SER A 55 3.27 1.60 15.95
C SER A 55 4.36 0.79 16.63
N GLY A 56 5.55 0.72 16.03
CA GLY A 56 6.67 -0.07 16.56
C GLY A 56 6.38 -1.57 16.60
N GLU A 57 5.42 -2.06 15.85
CA GLU A 57 5.12 -3.50 15.79
C GLU A 57 6.29 -4.27 15.17
N GLU A 58 6.67 -5.39 15.80
CA GLU A 58 7.80 -6.22 15.40
C GLU A 58 7.56 -7.08 14.14
N ASN A 59 6.36 -6.99 13.55
CA ASN A 59 6.04 -7.73 12.33
C ASN A 59 6.70 -7.13 11.09
N LEU A 60 6.94 -7.96 10.07
CA LEU A 60 7.40 -7.50 8.77
C LEU A 60 6.49 -6.35 8.27
N THR A 61 7.10 -5.23 7.93
CA THR A 61 6.41 -4.08 7.36
C THR A 61 7.15 -3.63 6.10
N ILE A 62 6.45 -3.51 5.00
CA ILE A 62 6.97 -3.04 3.72
C ILE A 62 6.29 -1.72 3.39
N ILE A 63 7.07 -0.64 3.33
CA ILE A 63 6.59 0.68 2.91
C ILE A 63 7.07 0.94 1.48
N VAL A 64 6.13 1.12 0.57
CA VAL A 64 6.41 1.48 -0.81
C VAL A 64 6.16 2.97 -0.98
N THR A 65 7.17 3.69 -1.46
CA THR A 65 7.09 5.14 -1.69
C THR A 65 7.94 5.57 -2.89
N TYR A 66 7.91 6.84 -3.23
CA TYR A 66 8.64 7.42 -4.36
C TYR A 66 9.26 8.77 -3.99
N SER A 67 10.15 9.28 -4.84
CA SER A 67 11.04 10.40 -4.52
C SER A 67 10.32 11.65 -4.03
N SER A 68 9.27 12.10 -4.72
CA SER A 68 8.57 13.32 -4.32
C SER A 68 7.77 13.15 -3.03
N ALA A 69 7.17 11.98 -2.78
CA ALA A 69 6.52 11.68 -1.51
C ALA A 69 7.52 11.61 -0.34
N LEU A 70 8.73 11.10 -0.60
CA LEU A 70 9.79 10.99 0.39
C LEU A 70 10.38 12.35 0.77
N SER A 71 10.34 13.32 -0.14
CA SER A 71 10.87 14.68 0.10
C SER A 71 9.91 15.58 0.89
N GLU A 72 8.66 15.19 1.10
CA GLU A 72 7.73 15.93 1.92
C GLU A 72 8.08 15.81 3.41
N ASN A 73 8.03 16.93 4.13
CA ASN A 73 8.10 16.93 5.57
C ASN A 73 6.81 16.38 6.19
N ILE A 74 6.97 15.54 7.19
CA ILE A 74 5.88 14.86 7.90
C ILE A 74 5.78 15.45 9.31
N PRO A 75 4.57 15.61 9.89
CA PRO A 75 4.43 15.99 11.29
C PRO A 75 5.25 15.06 12.19
N SER A 76 5.80 15.58 13.28
CA SER A 76 6.62 14.77 14.17
C SER A 76 5.87 13.53 14.67
N GLY A 77 6.59 12.45 14.94
CA GLY A 77 6.00 11.22 15.45
C GLY A 77 5.17 11.42 16.72
N ASN A 78 5.57 12.37 17.59
CA ASN A 78 4.80 12.74 18.78
C ASN A 78 3.45 13.38 18.42
N THR A 79 3.41 14.25 17.43
CA THR A 79 2.19 14.90 16.96
C THR A 79 1.21 13.86 16.41
N ILE A 80 1.67 12.95 15.54
CA ILE A 80 0.84 11.88 14.98
C ILE A 80 0.34 10.94 16.08
N SER A 81 1.22 10.54 17.00
CA SER A 81 0.86 9.63 18.10
C SER A 81 -0.14 10.25 19.07
N SER A 82 -0.05 11.55 19.33
CA SER A 82 -1.01 12.27 20.21
C SER A 82 -2.39 12.46 19.57
N ASP A 83 -2.48 12.36 18.24
CA ASP A 83 -3.74 12.46 17.51
C ASP A 83 -4.54 11.15 17.47
N ARG A 84 -3.97 10.04 17.93
CA ARG A 84 -4.62 8.73 17.96
C ARG A 84 -5.68 8.68 19.07
N MET A 85 -6.88 8.25 18.73
CA MET A 85 -7.95 7.94 19.69
C MET A 85 -8.33 6.47 19.56
N ILE A 86 -8.13 5.69 20.62
CA ILE A 86 -8.51 4.28 20.66
C ILE A 86 -9.86 4.16 21.33
N ILE A 87 -10.77 3.42 20.71
CA ILE A 87 -12.11 3.11 21.21
C ILE A 87 -12.25 1.59 21.28
N LYS A 88 -12.66 1.08 22.45
CA LYS A 88 -12.78 -0.36 22.69
C LYS A 88 -14.22 -0.75 23.05
N ARG A 89 -14.57 -1.98 22.74
CA ARG A 89 -15.80 -2.59 23.22
C ARG A 89 -15.80 -2.62 24.76
N GLY A 90 -16.90 -2.20 25.36
CA GLY A 90 -17.06 -2.07 26.81
C GLY A 90 -16.62 -0.73 27.39
N ASP A 91 -16.04 0.17 26.58
CA ASP A 91 -15.78 1.53 27.03
C ASP A 91 -17.09 2.30 27.20
N GLU A 92 -17.11 3.23 28.16
CA GLU A 92 -18.20 4.19 28.33
C GLU A 92 -17.88 5.47 27.56
N ILE A 93 -18.77 5.89 26.65
CA ILE A 93 -18.57 7.08 25.84
C ILE A 93 -19.90 7.83 25.67
N SER A 94 -19.89 9.11 26.03
CA SER A 94 -21.03 9.96 25.76
C SER A 94 -21.01 10.50 24.33
N HIS A 95 -22.15 10.56 23.66
CA HIS A 95 -22.32 11.10 22.32
C HIS A 95 -21.73 12.51 22.16
N ASP A 96 -21.99 13.38 23.13
CA ASP A 96 -21.55 14.78 23.10
C ASP A 96 -20.02 14.86 23.20
N SER A 97 -19.42 14.13 24.14
CA SER A 97 -17.96 14.09 24.31
C SER A 97 -17.25 13.51 23.08
N LEU A 98 -17.80 12.46 22.46
CA LEU A 98 -17.22 11.90 21.23
C LEU A 98 -17.36 12.86 20.04
N SER A 99 -18.54 13.49 19.91
CA SER A 99 -18.79 14.47 18.85
C SER A 99 -17.84 15.68 18.95
N GLU A 100 -17.59 16.18 20.15
CA GLU A 100 -16.66 17.28 20.41
C GLU A 100 -15.23 16.90 20.03
N LYS A 101 -14.76 15.74 20.49
CA LYS A 101 -13.42 15.21 20.15
C LYS A 101 -13.23 15.00 18.64
N LEU A 102 -14.24 14.47 17.95
CA LEU A 102 -14.19 14.27 16.51
C LEU A 102 -14.15 15.61 15.75
N TYR A 103 -14.94 16.58 16.22
CA TYR A 103 -14.94 17.93 15.65
C TYR A 103 -13.58 18.63 15.84
N GLU A 104 -12.98 18.55 17.04
CA GLU A 104 -11.65 19.08 17.33
C GLU A 104 -10.55 18.45 16.43
N LYS A 105 -10.73 17.17 16.09
CA LYS A 105 -9.89 16.43 15.16
C LYS A 105 -10.16 16.72 13.68
N GLY A 106 -11.09 17.64 13.37
CA GLY A 106 -11.40 18.04 11.99
C GLY A 106 -12.34 17.09 11.25
N PHE A 107 -13.02 16.18 11.95
CA PHE A 107 -14.04 15.34 11.33
C PHE A 107 -15.32 16.15 11.08
N GLU A 108 -15.93 15.92 9.91
CA GLU A 108 -17.19 16.53 9.50
C GLU A 108 -18.39 15.70 9.94
N LYS A 109 -19.36 16.34 10.59
CA LYS A 109 -20.64 15.69 10.95
C LYS A 109 -21.56 15.65 9.75
N VAL A 110 -22.02 14.46 9.36
CA VAL A 110 -22.91 14.22 8.22
C VAL A 110 -24.09 13.33 8.63
N ASP A 111 -25.10 13.22 7.74
CA ASP A 111 -26.22 12.30 7.99
C ASP A 111 -25.83 10.84 7.74
N PHE A 112 -25.01 10.59 6.71
CA PHE A 112 -24.49 9.28 6.33
C PHE A 112 -23.02 9.39 5.93
N VAL A 113 -22.20 8.55 6.52
CA VAL A 113 -20.78 8.51 6.25
C VAL A 113 -20.51 7.89 4.88
N SER A 114 -19.72 8.57 4.05
CA SER A 114 -19.33 8.14 2.71
C SER A 114 -17.84 8.26 2.43
N GLU A 115 -17.13 9.12 3.15
CA GLU A 115 -15.71 9.44 2.94
C GLU A 115 -14.95 9.50 4.26
N PRO A 116 -13.62 9.24 4.25
CA PRO A 116 -12.76 9.44 5.41
C PRO A 116 -12.84 10.89 5.95
N GLY A 117 -12.78 11.02 7.27
CA GLY A 117 -12.94 12.30 7.95
C GLY A 117 -14.40 12.67 8.25
N GLN A 118 -15.35 11.77 7.98
CA GLN A 118 -16.75 11.97 8.29
C GLN A 118 -17.21 11.13 9.49
N TYR A 119 -18.21 11.64 10.22
CA TYR A 119 -18.91 10.87 11.24
C TYR A 119 -20.41 11.19 11.24
N ALA A 120 -21.22 10.22 11.69
CA ALA A 120 -22.67 10.35 11.82
C ALA A 120 -23.13 9.78 13.16
N ILE A 121 -24.09 10.44 13.82
CA ILE A 121 -24.70 9.96 15.06
C ILE A 121 -26.20 9.80 14.84
N ARG A 122 -26.71 8.57 15.01
CA ARG A 122 -28.11 8.23 14.77
C ARG A 122 -28.64 7.34 15.90
N GLY A 123 -29.28 7.95 16.89
CA GLY A 123 -29.71 7.24 18.07
C GLY A 123 -28.55 6.61 18.84
N SER A 124 -28.56 5.29 19.01
CA SER A 124 -27.48 4.54 19.66
C SER A 124 -26.37 4.09 18.72
N ILE A 125 -26.34 4.58 17.49
CA ILE A 125 -25.34 4.21 16.48
C ILE A 125 -24.46 5.42 16.14
N ILE A 126 -23.15 5.21 16.18
CA ILE A 126 -22.15 6.18 15.75
C ILE A 126 -21.34 5.55 14.61
N ASP A 127 -21.39 6.16 13.45
CA ASP A 127 -20.59 5.78 12.30
C ASP A 127 -19.41 6.75 12.18
N ILE A 128 -18.19 6.24 12.03
CA ILE A 128 -16.96 7.06 11.90
C ILE A 128 -16.09 6.49 10.79
N PHE A 129 -15.69 7.34 9.84
CA PHE A 129 -14.71 6.95 8.84
C PHE A 129 -13.35 7.59 9.16
N SER A 130 -12.54 6.83 9.88
CA SER A 130 -11.16 7.20 10.21
C SER A 130 -10.25 7.13 8.99
N PHE A 131 -9.15 7.89 9.00
CA PHE A 131 -8.08 7.73 8.01
C PHE A 131 -7.17 6.53 8.28
N SER A 132 -7.40 5.77 9.34
CA SER A 132 -6.66 4.55 9.67
C SER A 132 -7.11 3.30 8.90
N ASN A 133 -8.27 3.33 8.26
CA ASN A 133 -8.87 2.15 7.62
C ASN A 133 -9.59 2.50 6.31
N ASN A 134 -9.68 1.52 5.42
CA ASN A 134 -10.42 1.62 4.15
C ASN A 134 -11.95 1.50 4.29
N TYR A 135 -12.43 1.06 5.46
CA TYR A 135 -13.85 0.94 5.80
C TYR A 135 -14.18 1.74 7.05
N PRO A 136 -15.35 2.42 7.08
CA PRO A 136 -15.81 3.09 8.28
C PRO A 136 -16.19 2.09 9.38
N TYR A 137 -16.17 2.58 10.59
CA TYR A 137 -16.57 1.86 11.79
C TYR A 137 -17.99 2.23 12.19
N ARG A 138 -18.79 1.25 12.57
CA ARG A 138 -20.10 1.39 13.17
C ARG A 138 -20.04 0.93 14.62
N ILE A 139 -20.21 1.87 15.51
CA ILE A 139 -20.21 1.68 16.98
C ILE A 139 -21.64 1.66 17.45
N SER A 140 -22.08 0.57 18.08
CA SER A 140 -23.42 0.45 18.67
C SER A 140 -23.31 0.58 20.17
N LEU A 141 -24.15 1.42 20.76
CA LEU A 141 -24.17 1.72 22.20
C LEU A 141 -25.40 1.11 22.87
N TRP A 142 -25.21 0.64 24.09
CA TRP A 142 -26.27 0.36 25.04
C TRP A 142 -26.17 1.36 26.20
N GLY A 143 -27.04 2.39 26.18
CA GLY A 143 -26.80 3.57 27.00
C GLY A 143 -25.54 4.30 26.55
N ASP A 144 -24.57 4.45 27.43
CA ASP A 144 -23.26 5.03 27.16
C ASP A 144 -22.15 3.98 26.97
N GLU A 145 -22.47 2.67 27.12
CA GLU A 145 -21.53 1.58 26.97
C GLU A 145 -21.46 1.10 25.52
N ILE A 146 -20.25 0.87 25.00
CA ILE A 146 -20.01 0.33 23.66
C ILE A 146 -20.27 -1.18 23.66
N GLU A 147 -21.42 -1.58 23.11
CA GLU A 147 -21.83 -2.97 23.01
C GLU A 147 -21.10 -3.68 21.86
N LYS A 148 -20.98 -3.02 20.71
CA LYS A 148 -20.45 -3.63 19.50
C LYS A 148 -19.76 -2.62 18.60
N ILE A 149 -18.68 -3.09 17.93
CA ILE A 149 -17.98 -2.34 16.89
C ILE A 149 -17.87 -3.22 15.64
N ASN A 150 -18.28 -2.69 14.48
CA ASN A 150 -18.13 -3.36 13.18
C ASN A 150 -17.50 -2.42 12.16
N THR A 151 -16.80 -2.97 11.20
CA THR A 151 -16.59 -2.28 9.91
C THR A 151 -17.85 -2.42 9.05
N PHE A 152 -18.08 -1.49 8.12
CA PHE A 152 -19.20 -1.58 7.18
C PHE A 152 -18.86 -0.97 5.82
N ASP A 153 -19.62 -1.36 4.82
CA ASP A 153 -19.48 -0.83 3.46
C ASP A 153 -20.38 0.39 3.26
N CYS A 154 -19.82 1.53 2.84
CA CYS A 154 -20.56 2.79 2.65
C CYS A 154 -21.68 2.68 1.63
N ASN A 155 -21.50 1.89 0.56
CA ASN A 155 -22.45 1.80 -0.55
C ASN A 155 -23.65 0.93 -0.18
N THR A 156 -23.37 -0.21 0.45
CA THR A 156 -24.41 -1.19 0.81
C THR A 156 -24.96 -0.99 2.21
N GLN A 157 -24.26 -0.23 3.05
CA GLN A 157 -24.53 -0.04 4.48
C GLN A 157 -24.50 -1.33 5.30
N LEU A 158 -24.01 -2.42 4.74
CA LEU A 158 -23.91 -3.71 5.42
C LEU A 158 -22.63 -3.80 6.25
N SER A 159 -22.77 -4.33 7.48
CA SER A 159 -21.63 -4.64 8.33
C SER A 159 -20.79 -5.75 7.70
N LYS A 160 -19.46 -5.64 7.87
CA LYS A 160 -18.47 -6.61 7.42
C LYS A 160 -17.90 -7.36 8.60
N ASP A 161 -16.87 -6.84 9.21
CA ASP A 161 -16.11 -7.51 10.25
C ASP A 161 -16.48 -6.99 11.64
N ASP A 162 -16.53 -7.88 12.63
CA ASP A 162 -16.67 -7.55 14.05
C ASP A 162 -15.27 -7.33 14.64
N VAL A 163 -15.04 -6.19 15.27
CA VAL A 163 -13.76 -5.82 15.87
C VAL A 163 -13.91 -5.45 17.33
N SER A 164 -12.88 -5.71 18.15
CA SER A 164 -12.91 -5.42 19.59
C SER A 164 -12.46 -4.01 19.93
N GLU A 165 -11.62 -3.43 19.08
CA GLU A 165 -11.11 -2.06 19.24
C GLU A 165 -10.90 -1.41 17.87
N VAL A 166 -10.94 -0.09 17.85
CA VAL A 166 -10.69 0.71 16.66
C VAL A 166 -9.84 1.92 16.98
N GLU A 167 -9.05 2.30 16.00
CA GLU A 167 -8.21 3.48 16.04
C GLU A 167 -8.81 4.58 15.16
N ILE A 168 -9.04 5.74 15.74
CA ILE A 168 -9.53 6.92 15.05
C ILE A 168 -8.36 7.89 14.92
N ILE A 169 -7.97 8.18 13.68
CA ILE A 169 -6.88 9.10 13.33
C ILE A 169 -7.42 10.11 12.33
N SER A 170 -7.01 11.37 12.49
CA SER A 170 -7.27 12.43 11.52
C SER A 170 -6.39 12.29 10.27
N GLU A 171 -6.64 13.11 9.25
CA GLU A 171 -5.81 13.19 8.05
C GLU A 171 -4.39 13.69 8.42
N VAL A 172 -3.38 12.87 8.14
CA VAL A 172 -1.98 13.28 8.33
C VAL A 172 -1.50 14.02 7.09
N LEU A 173 -1.55 15.33 7.17
CA LEU A 173 -1.03 16.22 6.13
C LEU A 173 0.49 16.39 6.26
N SER A 174 1.15 16.91 5.21
CA SER A 174 2.55 17.34 5.31
C SER A 174 2.66 18.57 6.20
N SER A 175 3.70 18.64 7.02
CA SER A 175 4.04 19.82 7.81
C SER A 175 4.68 20.92 6.96
N PRO A 176 4.64 22.21 7.41
CA PRO A 176 5.53 23.25 6.90
C PRO A 176 7.00 22.82 7.04
N GLU A 177 7.88 23.33 6.15
CA GLU A 177 9.29 22.95 6.12
C GLU A 177 10.04 23.16 7.46
N GLU A 178 9.58 24.12 8.26
CA GLU A 178 10.22 24.48 9.53
C GLU A 178 9.79 23.63 10.73
N GLU A 179 8.72 22.80 10.59
CA GLU A 179 8.11 22.08 11.71
C GLU A 179 8.01 20.56 11.51
N GLY A 180 8.44 20.05 10.34
CA GLY A 180 8.30 18.64 9.98
C GLY A 180 9.60 17.84 10.07
N ASP A 181 9.44 16.54 10.23
CA ASP A 181 10.52 15.56 10.19
C ASP A 181 10.64 14.92 8.81
N CYS A 182 11.84 14.48 8.46
CA CYS A 182 12.04 13.60 7.30
C CYS A 182 11.53 12.19 7.61
N LEU A 183 10.87 11.53 6.67
CA LEU A 183 10.43 10.14 6.85
C LEU A 183 11.54 9.23 7.39
N LEU A 184 12.75 9.35 6.85
CA LEU A 184 13.88 8.50 7.24
C LEU A 184 14.28 8.67 8.72
N SER A 185 14.00 9.82 9.33
CA SER A 185 14.27 10.05 10.76
C SER A 185 13.33 9.27 11.68
N MET A 186 12.17 8.86 11.18
CA MET A 186 11.15 8.11 11.91
C MET A 186 11.33 6.59 11.82
N LEU A 187 12.16 6.12 10.89
CA LEU A 187 12.36 4.69 10.66
C LEU A 187 13.28 4.08 11.71
N ASP A 188 12.98 2.84 12.10
CA ASP A 188 13.87 2.03 12.93
C ASP A 188 15.20 1.75 12.19
N ARG A 189 16.32 1.70 12.92
CA ARG A 189 17.65 1.46 12.35
C ARG A 189 17.83 0.06 11.75
N ASN A 190 16.95 -0.87 12.05
CA ASN A 190 16.93 -2.19 11.44
C ASN A 190 16.20 -2.19 10.07
N THR A 191 15.68 -1.04 9.65
CA THR A 191 15.04 -0.88 8.34
C THR A 191 16.06 -1.08 7.24
N VAL A 192 15.67 -1.85 6.21
CA VAL A 192 16.44 -2.03 4.98
C VAL A 192 15.83 -1.15 3.89
N LEU A 193 16.62 -0.27 3.31
CA LEU A 193 16.20 0.58 2.20
C LEU A 193 16.44 -0.12 0.86
N TRP A 194 15.38 -0.34 0.09
CA TRP A 194 15.45 -0.85 -1.29
C TRP A 194 15.32 0.31 -2.26
N LEU A 195 16.36 0.55 -3.04
CA LEU A 195 16.50 1.72 -3.90
C LEU A 195 16.50 1.27 -5.36
N ASP A 196 15.45 1.67 -6.06
CA ASP A 196 15.32 1.47 -7.51
C ASP A 196 15.87 2.72 -8.20
N SER A 197 16.92 2.54 -8.97
CA SER A 197 17.72 3.54 -9.64
C SER A 197 18.60 4.43 -8.75
N SER A 198 19.74 4.79 -9.33
CA SER A 198 20.76 5.64 -8.69
C SER A 198 20.39 7.13 -8.62
N ASP A 199 19.35 7.56 -9.33
CA ASP A 199 19.11 8.98 -9.60
C ASP A 199 18.74 9.77 -8.35
N ILE A 200 17.84 9.22 -7.50
CA ILE A 200 17.46 9.88 -6.23
C ILE A 200 18.66 9.94 -5.28
N TYR A 201 19.39 8.82 -5.16
CA TYR A 201 20.54 8.74 -4.29
C TYR A 201 21.68 9.68 -4.72
N SER A 202 21.82 9.92 -6.01
CA SER A 202 22.90 10.76 -6.55
C SER A 202 22.60 12.27 -6.49
N GLN A 203 21.34 12.67 -6.56
CA GLN A 203 20.93 14.07 -6.72
C GLN A 203 20.65 14.79 -5.41
N GLU A 204 20.10 14.09 -4.41
CA GLU A 204 19.65 14.72 -3.18
C GLU A 204 20.61 14.47 -2.01
N GLN A 205 21.37 15.52 -1.62
CA GLN A 205 22.35 15.43 -0.53
C GLN A 205 21.71 15.06 0.82
N TRP A 206 20.49 15.54 1.09
CA TRP A 206 19.76 15.21 2.32
C TRP A 206 19.46 13.72 2.41
N PHE A 207 19.05 13.09 1.29
CA PHE A 207 18.77 11.66 1.23
C PHE A 207 20.03 10.83 1.49
N LYS A 208 21.18 11.22 0.92
CA LYS A 208 22.46 10.58 1.21
C LYS A 208 22.77 10.58 2.70
N ASN A 209 22.70 11.75 3.32
CA ASN A 209 23.04 11.93 4.72
C ASN A 209 22.19 11.03 5.65
N TRP A 210 20.89 10.93 5.38
CA TRP A 210 19.98 10.09 6.17
C TRP A 210 20.11 8.59 5.85
N SER A 211 20.24 8.23 4.58
CA SER A 211 20.28 6.83 4.14
C SER A 211 21.55 6.09 4.53
N GLU A 212 22.65 6.79 4.81
CA GLU A 212 23.91 6.17 5.25
C GLU A 212 23.81 5.41 6.56
N SER A 213 22.84 5.72 7.41
CA SER A 213 22.60 5.03 8.68
C SER A 213 21.85 3.71 8.54
N PHE A 214 21.39 3.35 7.33
CA PHE A 214 20.60 2.15 7.04
C PHE A 214 21.35 1.16 6.16
N VAL A 215 20.95 -0.11 6.25
CA VAL A 215 21.32 -1.12 5.25
C VAL A 215 20.60 -0.79 3.94
N ARG A 216 21.35 -0.73 2.83
CA ARG A 216 20.83 -0.36 1.52
C ARG A 216 20.97 -1.47 0.51
N VAL A 217 19.91 -1.74 -0.25
CA VAL A 217 19.89 -2.65 -1.38
C VAL A 217 19.59 -1.84 -2.63
N PHE A 218 20.50 -1.85 -3.58
CA PHE A 218 20.32 -1.18 -4.86
C PHE A 218 19.87 -2.19 -5.89
N LEU A 219 18.75 -1.91 -6.57
CA LEU A 219 18.22 -2.81 -7.60
C LEU A 219 18.93 -2.64 -8.93
N ASP A 220 19.49 -1.45 -9.19
CA ASP A 220 20.35 -1.20 -10.33
C ASP A 220 21.70 -0.61 -9.87
N ILE A 221 22.79 -1.29 -10.16
CA ILE A 221 24.12 -0.89 -9.63
C ILE A 221 24.63 0.31 -10.41
N PRO A 222 24.77 1.49 -9.80
CA PRO A 222 25.44 2.60 -10.46
C PRO A 222 26.94 2.31 -10.65
N PRO A 223 27.54 2.79 -11.74
CA PRO A 223 28.97 2.53 -12.08
C PRO A 223 29.97 3.04 -11.04
N SER A 224 29.55 3.83 -10.06
CA SER A 224 30.38 4.52 -9.07
C SER A 224 30.44 3.85 -7.69
N PHE A 225 29.84 2.66 -7.50
CA PHE A 225 29.91 1.98 -6.21
C PHE A 225 31.27 1.31 -5.98
N ASP A 226 31.82 1.54 -4.78
CA ASP A 226 33.15 1.09 -4.38
C ASP A 226 33.22 -0.44 -4.17
N LYS A 227 34.41 -0.96 -4.42
CA LYS A 227 34.76 -2.38 -4.30
C LYS A 227 34.65 -2.85 -2.85
N GLY A 228 33.70 -3.68 -2.55
CA GLY A 228 33.57 -4.34 -1.24
C GLY A 228 32.13 -4.66 -0.85
N GLU A 229 31.15 -4.22 -1.61
CA GLU A 229 29.74 -4.53 -1.41
C GLU A 229 29.35 -5.87 -2.04
N LEU A 230 28.42 -6.57 -1.39
CA LEU A 230 27.88 -7.82 -1.93
C LEU A 230 27.00 -7.50 -3.15
N SER A 231 27.35 -8.10 -4.30
CA SER A 231 26.55 -7.97 -5.54
C SER A 231 25.95 -9.32 -5.90
N VAL A 232 24.64 -9.34 -6.15
CA VAL A 232 23.91 -10.51 -6.65
C VAL A 232 23.39 -10.17 -8.05
N LYS A 233 23.76 -10.98 -9.05
CA LYS A 233 23.31 -10.79 -10.43
C LYS A 233 22.27 -11.84 -10.80
N PHE A 234 21.07 -11.39 -11.16
CA PHE A 234 20.03 -12.25 -11.71
C PHE A 234 20.11 -12.27 -13.24
N GLN A 235 19.95 -13.45 -13.84
CA GLN A 235 19.92 -13.60 -15.30
C GLN A 235 18.50 -13.41 -15.84
N ILE A 236 17.93 -12.25 -15.58
CA ILE A 236 16.54 -11.90 -15.95
C ILE A 236 16.53 -11.13 -17.25
N SER A 237 15.56 -11.42 -18.10
CA SER A 237 15.23 -10.65 -19.30
C SER A 237 13.74 -10.33 -19.34
N PRO A 238 13.35 -9.19 -19.96
CA PRO A 238 11.93 -8.83 -20.04
C PRO A 238 11.16 -9.80 -20.94
N GLN A 239 9.89 -9.98 -20.64
CA GLN A 239 8.97 -10.73 -21.48
C GLN A 239 8.87 -10.11 -22.89
N PRO A 240 8.88 -10.90 -23.97
CA PRO A 240 8.63 -10.41 -25.31
C PRO A 240 7.24 -9.79 -25.47
N LYS A 241 7.14 -8.73 -26.30
CA LYS A 241 5.85 -8.10 -26.61
C LYS A 241 5.17 -8.81 -27.76
N PHE A 242 4.06 -9.47 -27.51
CA PHE A 242 3.34 -10.25 -28.54
C PHE A 242 2.31 -9.42 -29.32
N ASN A 243 1.95 -8.21 -28.89
CA ASN A 243 1.02 -7.28 -29.56
C ASN A 243 -0.29 -7.94 -30.02
N LYS A 244 -0.87 -8.79 -29.16
CA LYS A 244 -2.09 -9.61 -29.42
C LYS A 244 -1.90 -10.66 -30.53
N ASN A 245 -0.69 -10.97 -30.96
CA ASN A 245 -0.41 -12.08 -31.85
C ASN A 245 -0.32 -13.39 -31.05
N PHE A 246 -1.40 -14.16 -31.05
CA PHE A 246 -1.50 -15.40 -30.28
C PHE A 246 -0.72 -16.57 -30.92
N GLU A 247 -0.45 -16.54 -32.23
CA GLU A 247 0.40 -17.54 -32.89
C GLU A 247 1.84 -17.39 -32.39
N LEU A 248 2.36 -16.18 -32.40
CA LEU A 248 3.70 -15.87 -31.90
C LEU A 248 3.84 -16.19 -30.39
N LEU A 249 2.81 -15.90 -29.59
CA LEU A 249 2.77 -16.28 -28.17
C LEU A 249 2.84 -17.81 -28.01
N THR A 250 2.08 -18.54 -28.82
CA THR A 250 2.04 -20.01 -28.74
C THR A 250 3.37 -20.63 -29.13
N GLU A 251 4.03 -20.09 -30.17
CA GLU A 251 5.36 -20.53 -30.60
C GLU A 251 6.43 -20.25 -29.53
N ASP A 252 6.43 -19.06 -28.91
CA ASP A 252 7.36 -18.73 -27.83
C ASP A 252 7.15 -19.65 -26.61
N ILE A 253 5.91 -19.86 -26.18
CA ILE A 253 5.59 -20.79 -25.07
C ILE A 253 6.10 -22.20 -25.39
N ARG A 254 5.84 -22.69 -26.60
CA ARG A 254 6.29 -24.01 -27.04
C ARG A 254 7.83 -24.12 -26.98
N SER A 255 8.52 -23.18 -27.60
CA SER A 255 9.97 -23.14 -27.61
C SER A 255 10.56 -23.14 -26.19
N ARG A 256 9.97 -22.39 -25.28
CA ARG A 256 10.42 -22.34 -23.88
C ARG A 256 10.21 -23.66 -23.16
N ILE A 257 9.04 -24.25 -23.26
CA ILE A 257 8.75 -25.56 -22.65
C ILE A 257 9.68 -26.64 -23.21
N GLU A 258 9.95 -26.65 -24.52
CA GLU A 258 10.90 -27.57 -25.15
C GLU A 258 12.35 -27.37 -24.64
N ASN A 259 12.71 -26.14 -24.26
CA ASN A 259 13.99 -25.78 -23.64
C ASN A 259 13.98 -25.93 -22.11
N SER A 260 12.98 -26.63 -21.57
CA SER A 260 12.83 -26.92 -20.13
C SER A 260 12.56 -25.70 -19.26
N TYR A 261 11.95 -24.65 -19.80
CA TYR A 261 11.41 -23.54 -19.00
C TYR A 261 10.04 -23.93 -18.43
N LYS A 262 9.79 -23.52 -17.20
CA LYS A 262 8.47 -23.51 -16.59
C LYS A 262 7.78 -22.20 -16.97
N VAL A 263 6.72 -22.27 -17.76
CA VAL A 263 5.97 -21.08 -18.19
C VAL A 263 4.76 -20.90 -17.31
N LEU A 264 4.62 -19.72 -16.68
CA LEU A 264 3.54 -19.34 -15.77
C LEU A 264 2.74 -18.19 -16.38
N ILE A 265 1.42 -18.32 -16.43
CA ILE A 265 0.51 -17.23 -16.83
C ILE A 265 -0.33 -16.81 -15.64
N TYR A 266 -0.19 -15.55 -15.24
CA TYR A 266 -0.87 -14.95 -14.10
C TYR A 266 -2.09 -14.15 -14.54
N SER A 267 -3.21 -14.24 -13.82
CA SER A 267 -4.33 -13.29 -13.92
C SER A 267 -5.21 -13.35 -12.68
N GLU A 268 -5.72 -12.19 -12.26
CA GLU A 268 -6.74 -12.09 -11.21
C GLU A 268 -8.06 -12.75 -11.65
N LYS A 269 -8.41 -12.61 -12.95
CA LYS A 269 -9.69 -13.05 -13.49
C LYS A 269 -9.60 -14.42 -14.15
N GLU A 270 -10.33 -15.38 -13.61
CA GLU A 270 -10.42 -16.76 -14.16
C GLU A 270 -10.87 -16.76 -15.62
N SER A 271 -11.84 -15.91 -15.98
CA SER A 271 -12.33 -15.80 -17.35
C SER A 271 -11.26 -15.41 -18.38
N GLN A 272 -10.23 -14.64 -17.96
CA GLN A 272 -9.09 -14.32 -18.81
C GLN A 272 -8.18 -15.52 -19.00
N LEU A 273 -7.93 -16.28 -17.93
CA LEU A 273 -7.14 -17.52 -18.01
C LEU A 273 -7.83 -18.55 -18.90
N ASP A 274 -9.14 -18.75 -18.77
CA ASP A 274 -9.90 -19.69 -19.61
C ASP A 274 -9.91 -19.29 -21.08
N ARG A 275 -9.98 -17.97 -21.36
CA ARG A 275 -9.86 -17.47 -22.72
C ARG A 275 -8.48 -17.78 -23.32
N ILE A 276 -7.39 -17.54 -22.56
CA ILE A 276 -6.03 -17.84 -23.02
C ILE A 276 -5.84 -19.34 -23.21
N LYS A 277 -6.34 -20.18 -22.29
CA LYS A 277 -6.34 -21.65 -22.42
C LYS A 277 -6.99 -22.09 -23.72
N SER A 278 -8.16 -21.56 -24.04
CA SER A 278 -8.90 -21.89 -25.26
C SER A 278 -8.10 -21.52 -26.51
N ILE A 279 -7.48 -20.35 -26.52
CA ILE A 279 -6.66 -19.88 -27.64
C ILE A 279 -5.43 -20.79 -27.84
N LEU A 280 -4.70 -21.07 -26.76
CA LEU A 280 -3.51 -21.93 -26.83
C LEU A 280 -3.84 -23.35 -27.25
N SER A 281 -4.98 -23.90 -26.79
CA SER A 281 -5.46 -25.22 -27.19
C SER A 281 -5.78 -25.30 -28.68
N GLN A 282 -6.33 -24.24 -29.28
CA GLN A 282 -6.64 -24.16 -30.71
C GLN A 282 -5.37 -24.04 -31.58
N ASN A 283 -4.31 -23.42 -31.05
CA ASN A 283 -3.09 -23.11 -31.78
C ASN A 283 -1.95 -24.14 -31.58
N GLY A 284 -2.24 -25.33 -31.02
CA GLY A 284 -1.20 -26.39 -30.97
C GLY A 284 -1.01 -27.13 -29.65
N GLY A 285 -1.93 -26.96 -28.69
CA GLY A 285 -2.13 -27.91 -27.59
C GLY A 285 -1.12 -27.93 -26.46
N ILE A 286 -0.13 -27.02 -26.45
CA ILE A 286 0.79 -26.88 -25.30
C ILE A 286 0.16 -25.94 -24.27
N ILE A 287 0.05 -26.40 -23.05
CA ILE A 287 -0.61 -25.69 -21.96
C ILE A 287 0.44 -25.34 -20.88
N PRO A 288 0.75 -24.04 -20.67
CA PRO A 288 1.57 -23.59 -19.56
C PRO A 288 0.79 -23.71 -18.23
N ASP A 289 1.45 -23.47 -17.12
CA ASP A 289 0.80 -23.38 -15.81
C ASP A 289 0.03 -22.06 -15.68
N PHE A 290 -1.19 -22.12 -15.17
CA PHE A 290 -2.04 -20.95 -14.94
C PHE A 290 -2.16 -20.67 -13.45
N VAL A 291 -1.86 -19.43 -13.05
CA VAL A 291 -1.93 -18.98 -11.66
C VAL A 291 -3.06 -17.95 -11.53
N LYS A 292 -4.11 -18.31 -10.80
CA LYS A 292 -5.26 -17.46 -10.52
C LYS A 292 -5.05 -16.60 -9.28
N GLY A 293 -5.61 -15.39 -9.29
CA GLY A 293 -5.66 -14.50 -8.11
C GLY A 293 -4.37 -13.77 -7.83
N LYS A 294 -3.40 -13.80 -8.76
CA LYS A 294 -2.14 -13.08 -8.66
C LYS A 294 -1.87 -12.35 -9.97
N THR A 295 -1.23 -11.20 -9.89
CA THR A 295 -0.75 -10.46 -11.06
C THR A 295 0.71 -10.07 -10.89
N ILE A 296 1.37 -9.81 -12.00
CA ILE A 296 2.67 -9.17 -12.09
C ILE A 296 2.54 -8.12 -13.17
N HIS A 297 2.95 -6.88 -12.88
CA HIS A 297 2.84 -5.77 -13.82
C HIS A 297 3.64 -6.04 -15.10
N ASN A 298 4.90 -6.45 -14.96
CA ASN A 298 5.76 -6.80 -16.07
C ASN A 298 6.16 -8.28 -15.98
N GLY A 299 5.86 -9.04 -17.03
CA GLY A 299 6.39 -10.40 -17.14
C GLY A 299 7.90 -10.39 -17.36
N PHE A 300 8.56 -11.43 -16.89
CA PHE A 300 10.00 -11.62 -17.03
C PHE A 300 10.35 -13.06 -17.35
N ILE A 301 11.59 -13.28 -17.71
CA ILE A 301 12.19 -14.59 -17.98
C ILE A 301 13.41 -14.73 -17.08
N ASP A 302 13.40 -15.69 -16.19
CA ASP A 302 14.58 -16.08 -15.41
C ASP A 302 15.33 -17.18 -16.19
N ASN A 303 16.48 -16.81 -16.75
CA ASN A 303 17.28 -17.72 -17.57
C ASN A 303 18.12 -18.69 -16.71
N GLU A 304 18.28 -18.41 -15.41
CA GLU A 304 18.99 -19.28 -14.48
C GLU A 304 18.07 -20.36 -13.92
N CYS A 305 16.90 -19.93 -13.39
CA CYS A 305 15.89 -20.83 -12.87
C CYS A 305 15.00 -21.47 -13.95
N LYS A 306 15.10 -20.97 -15.19
CA LYS A 306 14.28 -21.38 -16.33
C LYS A 306 12.76 -21.23 -16.06
N VAL A 307 12.38 -20.04 -15.64
CA VAL A 307 10.98 -19.65 -15.43
C VAL A 307 10.61 -18.44 -16.27
#